data_2e75060a2771653a83a6d7c9ee24cffc
#
_entry.id   2e75060a2771653a83a6d7c9ee24cffc
#
_cell.length_a   1.000
_cell.length_b   1.000
_cell.length_c   1.000
_cell.angle_alpha   90.00
_cell.angle_beta   90.00
_cell.angle_gamma   90.00
#
_symmetry.space_group_name_H-M   'P 1'
#
loop_
_entity.id
_entity.type
_entity.pdbx_description
1 polymer ?
#
loop_
_entity_poly.entity_id
_entity_poly.type
_entity_poly.pdbx_seq_one_letter_code
_entity_poly.pdbx_strand_id
1 'polypeptide(L)'
;MCIRDRCLTKDDNLTIADGYDVAKCIVDIRIAQGETPIGRKIGFTNRRIWPNYGEREPISAPIWAHMYDDTVRYSEGNHGLQDLTGAVQPRIEPEIVFKLAKAPPPDATLEDITDCIEWMAHGFELVVCPFPDWKFEAADAVAAFGFHGALIVGEPHVLSSATRAHLADILTAASVSLSYSEGDEFRLHSAGFGSNVLDSPVHALLNLHQTLQKQPQFAPLAAGEIIATGTLTDAYPVKPGQTWSTAFSGVALPG
;
A
#
# COMPACT_ATOMS: atom_id res chain seq x y z
N MET A 1 -25.30 -15.07 -5.12
CA MET A 1 -25.42 -13.93 -4.21
C MET A 1 -23.98 -13.51 -3.91
N CYS A 2 -23.54 -12.39 -4.44
CA CYS A 2 -22.14 -11.96 -4.31
C CYS A 2 -21.94 -11.35 -2.90
N ILE A 3 -21.00 -11.86 -2.14
CA ILE A 3 -20.69 -11.41 -0.77
C ILE A 3 -20.03 -10.00 -0.77
N ARG A 4 -19.88 -9.39 -1.94
CA ARG A 4 -19.08 -8.17 -2.16
C ARG A 4 -19.69 -6.85 -1.67
N ASP A 5 -20.92 -6.85 -1.19
CA ASP A 5 -21.67 -5.64 -0.84
C ASP A 5 -22.15 -5.58 0.62
N ARG A 6 -21.69 -6.53 1.46
CA ARG A 6 -22.07 -6.62 2.86
C ARG A 6 -20.84 -6.65 3.76
N CYS A 7 -20.77 -5.73 4.71
CA CYS A 7 -19.75 -5.77 5.77
C CYS A 7 -19.93 -7.05 6.60
N LEU A 8 -18.88 -7.85 6.72
CA LEU A 8 -18.88 -9.08 7.52
C LEU A 8 -19.10 -8.78 9.01
N THR A 9 -18.58 -7.65 9.46
CA THR A 9 -18.66 -7.23 10.87
C THR A 9 -20.05 -6.81 11.33
N LYS A 10 -20.98 -6.48 10.42
CA LYS A 10 -22.33 -6.04 10.84
C LYS A 10 -23.14 -7.10 11.54
N ASP A 11 -22.94 -8.35 11.17
CA ASP A 11 -23.74 -9.47 11.71
C ASP A 11 -22.96 -10.36 12.69
N ASP A 12 -21.63 -10.43 12.59
CA ASP A 12 -20.82 -11.46 13.26
C ASP A 12 -19.78 -10.92 14.25
N ASN A 13 -19.71 -9.60 14.49
CA ASN A 13 -18.73 -8.97 15.40
C ASN A 13 -17.28 -9.40 15.16
N LEU A 14 -16.86 -9.56 13.89
CA LEU A 14 -15.52 -9.99 13.54
C LEU A 14 -14.46 -9.02 14.06
N THR A 15 -13.41 -9.59 14.61
CA THR A 15 -12.20 -8.86 15.02
C THR A 15 -11.21 -8.72 13.86
N ILE A 16 -10.20 -7.88 14.03
CA ILE A 16 -9.08 -7.77 13.05
C ILE A 16 -8.40 -9.14 12.87
N ALA A 17 -8.27 -9.94 13.92
CA ALA A 17 -7.69 -11.28 13.84
C ALA A 17 -8.53 -12.19 12.95
N ASP A 18 -9.86 -12.20 13.12
CA ASP A 18 -10.78 -12.94 12.26
C ASP A 18 -10.69 -12.47 10.80
N GLY A 19 -10.52 -11.15 10.58
CA GLY A 19 -10.27 -10.59 9.25
C GLY A 19 -9.01 -11.17 8.60
N TYR A 20 -7.92 -11.33 9.35
CA TYR A 20 -6.70 -11.98 8.87
C TYR A 20 -6.87 -13.46 8.61
N ASP A 21 -7.68 -14.17 9.41
CA ASP A 21 -7.98 -15.60 9.16
C ASP A 21 -8.78 -15.75 7.86
N VAL A 22 -9.76 -14.89 7.61
CA VAL A 22 -10.46 -14.83 6.32
C VAL A 22 -9.48 -14.52 5.17
N ALA A 23 -8.63 -13.51 5.32
CA ALA A 23 -7.62 -13.16 4.33
C ALA A 23 -6.69 -14.35 4.04
N LYS A 24 -6.26 -15.09 5.09
CA LYS A 24 -5.42 -16.29 4.92
C LYS A 24 -6.12 -17.36 4.09
N CYS A 25 -7.39 -17.66 4.37
CA CYS A 25 -8.16 -18.62 3.57
C CYS A 25 -8.25 -18.20 2.10
N ILE A 26 -8.45 -16.89 1.82
CA ILE A 26 -8.53 -16.40 0.46
C ILE A 26 -7.15 -16.49 -0.23
N VAL A 27 -6.05 -16.19 0.47
CA VAL A 27 -4.68 -16.37 -0.03
C VAL A 27 -4.45 -17.81 -0.45
N ASP A 28 -4.83 -18.78 0.38
CA ASP A 28 -4.68 -20.21 0.07
C ASP A 28 -5.48 -20.62 -1.17
N ILE A 29 -6.70 -20.10 -1.30
CA ILE A 29 -7.55 -20.35 -2.48
C ILE A 29 -6.88 -19.75 -3.75
N ARG A 30 -6.39 -18.51 -3.70
CA ARG A 30 -5.74 -17.84 -4.83
C ARG A 30 -4.48 -18.59 -5.27
N ILE A 31 -3.64 -19.00 -4.32
CA ILE A 31 -2.44 -19.82 -4.61
C ILE A 31 -2.83 -21.16 -5.25
N ALA A 32 -3.87 -21.83 -4.75
CA ALA A 32 -4.37 -23.07 -5.33
C ALA A 32 -4.93 -22.89 -6.76
N GLN A 33 -5.35 -21.68 -7.12
CA GLN A 33 -5.78 -21.30 -8.46
C GLN A 33 -4.61 -20.88 -9.38
N GLY A 34 -3.37 -20.88 -8.85
CA GLY A 34 -2.15 -20.61 -9.62
C GLY A 34 -1.69 -19.15 -9.54
N GLU A 35 -2.33 -18.30 -8.71
CA GLU A 35 -1.87 -16.93 -8.50
C GLU A 35 -0.62 -16.90 -7.62
N THR A 36 0.30 -16.00 -7.90
CA THR A 36 1.59 -15.90 -7.21
C THR A 36 1.65 -14.64 -6.36
N PRO A 37 1.69 -14.75 -5.01
CA PRO A 37 1.98 -13.58 -4.17
C PRO A 37 3.41 -13.11 -4.42
N ILE A 38 3.59 -11.83 -4.74
CA ILE A 38 4.90 -11.24 -5.02
C ILE A 38 5.28 -10.11 -4.08
N GLY A 39 4.40 -9.74 -3.16
CA GLY A 39 4.66 -8.66 -2.23
C GLY A 39 3.49 -8.36 -1.31
N ARG A 40 3.61 -7.24 -0.62
CA ARG A 40 2.60 -6.79 0.36
C ARG A 40 2.37 -5.29 0.25
N LYS A 41 1.12 -4.88 0.47
CA LYS A 41 0.74 -3.49 0.66
C LYS A 41 0.48 -3.23 2.15
N ILE A 42 0.73 -1.99 2.59
CA ILE A 42 0.44 -1.52 3.94
C ILE A 42 -0.60 -0.40 3.83
N GLY A 43 -1.76 -0.59 4.44
CA GLY A 43 -2.82 0.42 4.49
C GLY A 43 -2.92 1.09 5.86
N PHE A 44 -3.60 2.23 5.90
CA PHE A 44 -3.86 3.02 7.12
C PHE A 44 -2.57 3.45 7.85
N THR A 45 -1.54 3.81 7.10
CA THR A 45 -0.28 4.30 7.66
C THR A 45 -0.33 5.76 8.11
N ASN A 46 -1.31 6.53 7.63
CA ASN A 46 -1.55 7.90 8.09
C ASN A 46 -2.45 7.92 9.34
N ARG A 47 -1.87 8.14 10.51
CA ARG A 47 -2.60 8.18 11.79
C ARG A 47 -3.70 9.25 11.84
N ARG A 48 -3.63 10.29 11.00
CA ARG A 48 -4.64 11.37 10.99
C ARG A 48 -6.00 10.91 10.47
N ILE A 49 -6.03 9.85 9.64
CA ILE A 49 -7.28 9.34 9.09
C ILE A 49 -7.94 8.28 9.97
N TRP A 50 -7.26 7.73 10.96
CA TRP A 50 -7.78 6.66 11.81
C TRP A 50 -9.15 6.96 12.45
N PRO A 51 -9.39 8.17 12.99
CA PRO A 51 -10.71 8.50 13.55
C PRO A 51 -11.86 8.52 12.54
N ASN A 52 -11.54 8.56 11.23
CA ASN A 52 -12.54 8.66 10.17
C ASN A 52 -13.05 7.30 9.70
N TYR A 53 -12.42 6.20 10.12
CA TYR A 53 -12.74 4.85 9.69
C TYR A 53 -12.97 3.94 10.89
N GLY A 54 -13.94 3.00 10.70
CA GLY A 54 -14.45 2.18 11.77
C GLY A 54 -15.65 2.84 12.46
N GLU A 55 -16.87 2.35 12.18
CA GLU A 55 -18.09 2.93 12.77
C GLU A 55 -18.22 2.58 14.26
N ARG A 56 -17.75 1.38 14.67
CA ARG A 56 -17.82 0.87 16.05
C ARG A 56 -16.52 1.04 16.80
N GLU A 57 -15.40 0.74 16.13
CA GLU A 57 -14.07 0.85 16.71
C GLU A 57 -13.14 1.53 15.71
N PRO A 58 -12.61 2.73 16.02
CA PRO A 58 -11.66 3.41 15.13
C PRO A 58 -10.46 2.54 14.82
N ILE A 59 -9.95 2.66 13.58
CA ILE A 59 -8.68 2.04 13.21
C ILE A 59 -7.59 2.60 14.14
N SER A 60 -6.78 1.72 14.70
CA SER A 60 -5.74 2.07 15.68
C SER A 60 -4.35 1.56 15.30
N ALA A 61 -4.25 0.86 14.17
CA ALA A 61 -2.99 0.33 13.65
C ALA A 61 -3.05 0.19 12.12
N PRO A 62 -1.90 0.18 11.44
CA PRO A 62 -1.83 -0.21 10.03
C PRO A 62 -2.33 -1.64 9.83
N ILE A 63 -2.87 -1.89 8.65
CA ILE A 63 -3.20 -3.24 8.16
C ILE A 63 -2.31 -3.55 6.95
N TRP A 64 -2.25 -4.80 6.57
CA TRP A 64 -1.50 -5.22 5.39
C TRP A 64 -2.24 -6.30 4.61
N ALA A 65 -1.88 -6.48 3.34
CA ALA A 65 -2.41 -7.53 2.49
C ALA A 65 -1.36 -7.99 1.47
N HIS A 66 -1.55 -9.19 0.91
CA HIS A 66 -0.74 -9.68 -0.20
C HIS A 66 -1.09 -8.93 -1.50
N MET A 67 -0.07 -8.74 -2.32
CA MET A 67 -0.18 -8.33 -3.73
C MET A 67 0.28 -9.50 -4.61
N TYR A 68 -0.31 -9.60 -5.80
CA TYR A 68 -0.08 -10.73 -6.70
C TYR A 68 0.52 -10.27 -8.03
N ASP A 69 1.12 -11.18 -8.76
CA ASP A 69 1.80 -10.91 -10.03
C ASP A 69 0.89 -10.34 -11.11
N ASP A 70 -0.41 -10.61 -11.07
CA ASP A 70 -1.41 -10.04 -11.96
C ASP A 70 -1.86 -8.62 -11.58
N THR A 71 -1.62 -8.20 -10.33
CA THR A 71 -2.03 -6.88 -9.82
C THR A 71 -0.89 -5.87 -9.70
N VAL A 72 0.37 -6.31 -9.80
CA VAL A 72 1.55 -5.43 -9.77
C VAL A 72 2.15 -5.32 -11.15
N ARG A 73 2.29 -4.09 -11.65
CA ARG A 73 2.82 -3.81 -12.98
C ARG A 73 3.93 -2.77 -12.89
N TYR A 74 4.92 -2.89 -13.77
CA TYR A 74 5.96 -1.90 -13.92
C TYR A 74 5.61 -0.93 -15.06
N SER A 75 5.81 0.35 -14.81
CA SER A 75 5.63 1.38 -15.84
C SER A 75 6.80 1.38 -16.82
N GLU A 76 6.57 1.88 -18.02
CA GLU A 76 7.63 2.19 -18.98
C GLU A 76 7.84 3.70 -19.01
N GLY A 77 9.06 4.17 -18.70
CA GLY A 77 9.39 5.60 -18.64
C GLY A 77 8.51 6.38 -17.64
N ASN A 78 8.14 5.78 -16.52
CA ASN A 78 7.20 6.32 -15.52
C ASN A 78 5.78 6.63 -16.05
N HIS A 79 5.37 5.99 -17.12
CA HIS A 79 4.01 6.04 -17.64
C HIS A 79 3.33 4.68 -17.51
N GLY A 80 2.12 4.65 -16.97
CA GLY A 80 1.33 3.44 -16.83
C GLY A 80 -0.13 3.67 -17.20
N LEU A 81 -0.81 2.62 -17.60
CA LEU A 81 -2.25 2.61 -17.86
C LEU A 81 -2.92 1.61 -16.94
N GLN A 82 -4.04 2.02 -16.36
CA GLN A 82 -4.88 1.15 -15.55
C GLN A 82 -6.31 1.15 -16.08
N ASP A 83 -6.80 -0.04 -16.44
CA ASP A 83 -8.21 -0.25 -16.75
C ASP A 83 -9.04 -0.22 -15.46
N LEU A 84 -10.09 0.59 -15.46
CA LEU A 84 -11.03 0.70 -14.35
C LEU A 84 -12.26 -0.19 -14.50
N THR A 85 -12.31 -1.04 -15.53
CA THR A 85 -13.44 -1.95 -15.75
C THR A 85 -13.61 -2.90 -14.56
N GLY A 86 -14.76 -2.89 -13.94
CA GLY A 86 -15.07 -3.69 -12.75
C GLY A 86 -14.51 -3.14 -11.43
N ALA A 87 -13.74 -2.05 -11.44
CA ALA A 87 -13.27 -1.40 -10.22
C ALA A 87 -14.44 -0.74 -9.48
N VAL A 88 -14.62 -1.11 -8.21
CA VAL A 88 -15.70 -0.58 -7.37
C VAL A 88 -15.17 0.58 -6.55
N GLN A 89 -15.75 1.77 -6.74
CA GLN A 89 -15.38 3.00 -6.03
C GLN A 89 -13.84 3.26 -6.01
N PRO A 90 -13.15 3.21 -7.18
CA PRO A 90 -11.69 3.24 -7.22
C PRO A 90 -11.14 4.58 -6.72
N ARG A 91 -10.01 4.51 -5.99
CA ARG A 91 -9.23 5.68 -5.59
C ARG A 91 -7.75 5.45 -5.89
N ILE A 92 -7.02 6.54 -6.11
CA ILE A 92 -5.58 6.53 -6.38
C ILE A 92 -4.79 7.00 -5.16
N GLU A 93 -3.68 6.34 -4.92
CA GLU A 93 -2.76 6.58 -3.80
C GLU A 93 -1.31 6.65 -4.31
N PRO A 94 -0.64 7.81 -4.25
CA PRO A 94 0.80 7.89 -4.52
C PRO A 94 1.60 7.35 -3.34
N GLU A 95 2.50 6.41 -3.60
CA GLU A 95 3.25 5.68 -2.58
C GLU A 95 4.75 5.60 -2.87
N ILE A 96 5.52 5.32 -1.83
CA ILE A 96 6.87 4.77 -1.95
C ILE A 96 6.77 3.25 -1.97
N VAL A 97 7.45 2.65 -2.92
CA VAL A 97 7.52 1.19 -3.09
C VAL A 97 8.95 0.73 -2.87
N PHE A 98 9.12 -0.33 -2.09
CA PHE A 98 10.42 -0.98 -1.88
C PHE A 98 10.45 -2.38 -2.49
N LYS A 99 11.63 -2.82 -2.94
CA LYS A 99 11.93 -4.23 -3.17
C LYS A 99 13.00 -4.68 -2.20
N LEU A 100 12.84 -5.88 -1.66
CA LEU A 100 13.79 -6.45 -0.73
C LEU A 100 14.87 -7.27 -1.45
N ALA A 101 16.16 -6.99 -1.18
CA ALA A 101 17.28 -7.81 -1.63
C ALA A 101 17.45 -9.08 -0.78
N LYS A 102 17.07 -9.01 0.49
CA LYS A 102 17.20 -10.09 1.49
C LYS A 102 16.09 -10.01 2.52
N ALA A 103 15.83 -11.14 3.19
CA ALA A 103 14.89 -11.18 4.32
C ALA A 103 15.48 -10.40 5.51
N PRO A 104 14.67 -9.59 6.23
CA PRO A 104 15.08 -9.01 7.49
C PRO A 104 15.30 -10.07 8.58
N PRO A 105 16.28 -9.89 9.51
CA PRO A 105 16.38 -10.77 10.66
C PRO A 105 15.16 -10.63 11.59
N PRO A 106 14.83 -11.63 12.42
CA PRO A 106 13.62 -11.61 13.25
C PRO A 106 13.50 -10.39 14.16
N ASP A 107 14.61 -9.93 14.70
CA ASP A 107 14.75 -8.79 15.61
C ASP A 107 15.28 -7.51 14.91
N ALA A 108 14.97 -7.37 13.62
CA ALA A 108 15.46 -6.29 12.77
C ALA A 108 15.25 -4.91 13.40
N THR A 109 16.32 -4.13 13.44
CA THR A 109 16.31 -2.70 13.72
C THR A 109 15.90 -1.91 12.46
N LEU A 110 15.75 -0.61 12.59
CA LEU A 110 15.50 0.26 11.42
C LEU A 110 16.66 0.21 10.41
N GLU A 111 17.90 0.11 10.88
CA GLU A 111 19.09 -0.03 10.06
C GLU A 111 19.10 -1.36 9.30
N ASP A 112 18.77 -2.47 9.99
CA ASP A 112 18.65 -3.78 9.35
C ASP A 112 17.58 -3.79 8.25
N ILE A 113 16.46 -3.11 8.49
CA ILE A 113 15.38 -2.95 7.49
C ILE A 113 15.87 -2.17 6.26
N THR A 114 16.57 -1.04 6.46
CA THR A 114 17.09 -0.26 5.32
C THR A 114 18.14 -1.05 4.53
N ASP A 115 18.95 -1.87 5.19
CA ASP A 115 19.94 -2.75 4.57
C ASP A 115 19.32 -3.90 3.76
N CYS A 116 18.06 -4.22 4.03
CA CYS A 116 17.34 -5.21 3.24
C CYS A 116 16.76 -4.66 1.93
N ILE A 117 16.69 -3.34 1.74
CA ILE A 117 16.09 -2.72 0.56
C ILE A 117 17.06 -2.78 -0.63
N GLU A 118 16.64 -3.38 -1.74
CA GLU A 118 17.37 -3.39 -3.01
C GLU A 118 17.25 -2.04 -3.69
N TRP A 119 16.01 -1.62 -3.92
CA TRP A 119 15.67 -0.35 -4.55
C TRP A 119 14.38 0.24 -3.97
N MET A 120 14.17 1.51 -4.22
CA MET A 120 12.89 2.20 -4.01
C MET A 120 12.38 2.73 -5.34
N ALA A 121 11.06 2.90 -5.45
CA ALA A 121 10.40 3.54 -6.57
C ALA A 121 9.21 4.37 -6.08
N HIS A 122 8.76 5.29 -6.92
CA HIS A 122 7.41 5.79 -6.80
C HIS A 122 6.43 4.73 -7.31
N GLY A 123 5.24 4.64 -6.73
CA GLY A 123 4.15 3.82 -7.22
C GLY A 123 2.81 4.52 -7.08
N PHE A 124 1.88 4.14 -7.96
CA PHE A 124 0.48 4.44 -7.76
C PHE A 124 -0.26 3.16 -7.38
N GLU A 125 -0.82 3.11 -6.17
CA GLU A 125 -1.79 2.07 -5.85
C GLU A 125 -3.20 2.54 -6.26
N LEU A 126 -3.93 1.66 -6.93
CA LEU A 126 -5.36 1.78 -7.14
C LEU A 126 -6.06 0.93 -6.08
N VAL A 127 -6.75 1.57 -5.15
CA VAL A 127 -7.55 0.88 -4.15
C VAL A 127 -9.02 0.83 -4.57
N VAL A 128 -9.68 -0.30 -4.26
CA VAL A 128 -11.09 -0.55 -4.62
C VAL A 128 -11.86 -1.00 -3.39
N CYS A 129 -12.97 -0.34 -3.08
CA CYS A 129 -13.75 -0.67 -1.91
C CYS A 129 -15.07 -1.32 -2.31
N PRO A 130 -15.33 -2.59 -1.91
CA PRO A 130 -16.59 -3.24 -2.21
C PRO A 130 -17.75 -2.75 -1.34
N PHE A 131 -17.44 -2.03 -0.25
CA PHE A 131 -18.46 -1.56 0.68
C PHE A 131 -19.00 -0.19 0.26
N PRO A 132 -20.32 0.02 0.28
CA PRO A 132 -20.93 1.28 -0.15
C PRO A 132 -20.37 2.48 0.63
N ASP A 133 -20.08 3.57 -0.08
CA ASP A 133 -19.63 4.84 0.46
C ASP A 133 -18.34 4.75 1.30
N TRP A 134 -17.52 3.71 1.09
CA TRP A 134 -16.32 3.46 1.88
C TRP A 134 -16.60 3.32 3.38
N LYS A 135 -17.75 2.73 3.74
CA LYS A 135 -18.13 2.47 5.14
C LYS A 135 -17.84 1.02 5.50
N PHE A 136 -16.90 0.81 6.39
CA PHE A 136 -16.39 -0.51 6.77
C PHE A 136 -15.76 -0.44 8.17
N GLU A 137 -15.58 -1.61 8.77
CA GLU A 137 -14.76 -1.79 9.97
C GLU A 137 -13.35 -2.27 9.60
N ALA A 138 -12.39 -2.17 10.53
CA ALA A 138 -11.01 -2.60 10.28
C ALA A 138 -10.90 -4.06 9.83
N ALA A 139 -11.70 -4.97 10.41
CA ALA A 139 -11.76 -6.37 10.02
C ALA A 139 -12.26 -6.57 8.59
N ASP A 140 -13.25 -5.77 8.14
CA ASP A 140 -13.73 -5.79 6.75
C ASP A 140 -12.62 -5.39 5.78
N ALA A 141 -11.86 -4.34 6.12
CA ALA A 141 -10.75 -3.88 5.30
C ALA A 141 -9.65 -4.95 5.17
N VAL A 142 -9.31 -5.64 6.26
CA VAL A 142 -8.34 -6.75 6.24
C VAL A 142 -8.85 -7.90 5.38
N ALA A 143 -10.09 -8.35 5.58
CA ALA A 143 -10.70 -9.43 4.81
C ALA A 143 -10.84 -9.10 3.32
N ALA A 144 -10.95 -7.81 2.97
CA ALA A 144 -10.98 -7.30 1.60
C ALA A 144 -9.58 -6.92 1.06
N PHE A 145 -8.52 -7.56 1.54
CA PHE A 145 -7.12 -7.34 1.10
C PHE A 145 -6.63 -5.89 1.22
N GLY A 146 -7.04 -5.18 2.28
CA GLY A 146 -6.68 -3.77 2.44
C GLY A 146 -7.11 -2.91 1.25
N PHE A 147 -8.15 -3.38 0.53
CA PHE A 147 -8.68 -2.74 -0.68
C PHE A 147 -7.73 -2.72 -1.87
N HIS A 148 -6.68 -3.54 -1.89
CA HIS A 148 -5.75 -3.61 -3.01
C HIS A 148 -6.49 -3.95 -4.32
N GLY A 149 -6.33 -3.11 -5.33
CA GLY A 149 -6.82 -3.34 -6.69
C GLY A 149 -5.69 -3.54 -7.69
N ALA A 150 -4.75 -2.61 -7.75
CA ALA A 150 -3.55 -2.70 -8.59
C ALA A 150 -2.45 -1.79 -8.04
N LEU A 151 -1.18 -2.13 -8.33
CA LEU A 151 -0.02 -1.28 -8.10
C LEU A 151 0.73 -1.07 -9.41
N ILE A 152 0.95 0.19 -9.79
CA ILE A 152 1.82 0.56 -10.90
C ILE A 152 3.11 1.10 -10.31
N VAL A 153 4.21 0.40 -10.54
CA VAL A 153 5.54 0.73 -10.01
C VAL A 153 6.31 1.51 -11.06
N GLY A 154 6.80 2.68 -10.69
CA GLY A 154 7.67 3.52 -11.51
C GLY A 154 9.09 2.96 -11.65
N GLU A 155 9.98 3.75 -12.27
CA GLU A 155 11.38 3.34 -12.46
C GLU A 155 12.09 3.11 -11.11
N PRO A 156 12.71 1.93 -10.91
CA PRO A 156 13.42 1.62 -9.69
C PRO A 156 14.70 2.46 -9.53
N HIS A 157 14.90 3.03 -8.36
CA HIS A 157 16.10 3.72 -7.95
C HIS A 157 16.91 2.86 -6.96
N VAL A 158 18.05 2.35 -7.41
CA VAL A 158 18.96 1.53 -6.59
C VAL A 158 19.64 2.40 -5.54
N LEU A 159 19.58 1.97 -4.29
CA LEU A 159 20.08 2.73 -3.15
C LEU A 159 21.59 2.56 -2.96
N SER A 160 22.33 3.66 -2.87
CA SER A 160 23.72 3.65 -2.39
C SER A 160 23.78 3.39 -0.89
N SER A 161 24.93 2.93 -0.39
CA SER A 161 25.15 2.75 1.06
C SER A 161 24.95 4.06 1.84
N ALA A 162 25.39 5.18 1.28
CA ALA A 162 25.20 6.49 1.90
C ALA A 162 23.73 6.89 1.98
N THR A 163 22.94 6.61 0.93
CA THR A 163 21.49 6.86 0.92
C THR A 163 20.80 5.98 1.95
N ARG A 164 21.16 4.69 2.05
CA ARG A 164 20.56 3.77 3.03
C ARG A 164 20.73 4.24 4.46
N ALA A 165 21.93 4.71 4.83
CA ALA A 165 22.24 5.18 6.18
C ALA A 165 21.31 6.33 6.67
N HIS A 166 20.71 7.06 5.74
CA HIS A 166 19.82 8.20 6.05
C HIS A 166 18.42 8.06 5.43
N LEU A 167 18.06 6.88 4.93
CA LEU A 167 16.84 6.69 4.13
C LEU A 167 15.58 7.08 4.89
N ALA A 168 15.48 6.73 6.17
CA ALA A 168 14.32 7.08 6.98
C ALA A 168 14.13 8.59 7.08
N ASP A 169 15.20 9.34 7.35
CA ASP A 169 15.16 10.80 7.47
C ASP A 169 14.87 11.47 6.11
N ILE A 170 15.51 10.99 5.05
CA ILE A 170 15.27 11.46 3.67
C ILE A 170 13.80 11.30 3.31
N LEU A 171 13.23 10.11 3.54
CA LEU A 171 11.84 9.84 3.21
C LEU A 171 10.84 10.54 4.14
N THR A 172 11.18 10.74 5.42
CA THR A 172 10.37 11.57 6.34
C THR A 172 10.21 12.98 5.80
N ALA A 173 11.30 13.57 5.30
CA ALA A 173 11.32 14.95 4.79
C ALA A 173 10.84 15.08 3.33
N ALA A 174 10.70 13.96 2.61
CA ALA A 174 10.23 13.96 1.23
C ALA A 174 8.80 14.48 1.14
N SER A 175 8.51 15.20 0.08
CA SER A 175 7.15 15.64 -0.25
C SER A 175 6.78 15.25 -1.67
N VAL A 176 5.48 15.11 -1.91
CA VAL A 176 4.90 14.82 -3.21
C VAL A 176 3.78 15.81 -3.51
N SER A 177 3.73 16.33 -4.70
CA SER A 177 2.54 16.98 -5.27
C SER A 177 1.81 15.99 -6.17
N LEU A 178 0.50 15.94 -6.05
CA LEU A 178 -0.39 15.11 -6.86
C LEU A 178 -1.24 16.02 -7.74
N SER A 179 -1.16 15.83 -9.03
CA SER A 179 -1.92 16.57 -10.04
C SER A 179 -2.74 15.61 -10.89
N TYR A 180 -3.83 16.11 -11.46
CA TYR A 180 -4.61 15.35 -12.44
C TYR A 180 -5.04 16.22 -13.60
N SER A 181 -5.36 15.60 -14.73
CA SER A 181 -6.01 16.24 -15.86
C SER A 181 -7.19 15.41 -16.38
N GLU A 182 -8.19 16.13 -16.90
CA GLU A 182 -9.29 15.60 -17.72
C GLU A 182 -9.19 16.24 -19.12
N GLY A 183 -8.01 16.13 -19.77
CA GLY A 183 -7.66 16.78 -21.02
C GLY A 183 -6.18 17.14 -21.01
N ASP A 184 -5.81 18.30 -21.60
CA ASP A 184 -4.41 18.66 -21.80
C ASP A 184 -3.77 19.42 -20.61
N GLU A 185 -4.58 19.99 -19.70
CA GLU A 185 -4.08 20.80 -18.59
C GLU A 185 -4.07 20.03 -17.27
N PHE A 186 -2.87 19.88 -16.68
CA PHE A 186 -2.72 19.37 -15.33
C PHE A 186 -3.03 20.43 -14.27
N ARG A 187 -3.78 20.04 -13.25
CA ARG A 187 -4.09 20.88 -12.09
C ARG A 187 -3.59 20.21 -10.82
N LEU A 188 -2.90 20.99 -10.01
CA LEU A 188 -2.53 20.54 -8.67
C LEU A 188 -3.82 20.16 -7.89
N HIS A 189 -3.86 18.95 -7.38
CA HIS A 189 -4.98 18.43 -6.63
C HIS A 189 -4.69 18.36 -5.12
N SER A 190 -3.50 17.87 -4.77
CA SER A 190 -3.10 17.66 -3.40
C SER A 190 -1.58 17.66 -3.25
N ALA A 191 -1.13 17.67 -2.01
CA ALA A 191 0.25 17.43 -1.66
C ALA A 191 0.33 16.56 -0.40
N GLY A 192 1.43 15.84 -0.25
CA GLY A 192 1.67 14.99 0.91
C GLY A 192 3.14 14.90 1.27
N PHE A 193 3.40 14.18 2.34
CA PHE A 193 4.74 14.04 2.92
C PHE A 193 5.01 12.60 3.28
N GLY A 194 6.28 12.19 3.23
CA GLY A 194 6.68 10.87 3.69
C GLY A 194 6.39 10.65 5.17
N SER A 195 6.39 11.70 5.98
CA SER A 195 5.99 11.65 7.39
C SER A 195 4.51 11.25 7.62
N ASN A 196 3.66 11.31 6.61
CA ASN A 196 2.28 10.80 6.70
C ASN A 196 2.24 9.26 6.77
N VAL A 197 3.31 8.58 6.36
CA VAL A 197 3.42 7.12 6.29
C VAL A 197 4.15 6.62 7.53
N LEU A 198 3.46 6.55 8.69
CA LEU A 198 4.03 6.14 9.99
C LEU A 198 5.36 6.86 10.32
N ASP A 199 5.41 8.16 10.09
CA ASP A 199 6.59 9.04 10.23
C ASP A 199 7.63 8.85 9.11
N SER A 200 7.71 7.69 8.47
CA SER A 200 8.52 7.40 7.28
C SER A 200 8.07 6.08 6.62
N PRO A 201 8.11 5.96 5.29
CA PRO A 201 7.94 4.68 4.60
C PRO A 201 8.80 3.53 5.14
N VAL A 202 10.01 3.83 5.61
CA VAL A 202 10.88 2.82 6.26
C VAL A 202 10.30 2.35 7.59
N HIS A 203 9.70 3.25 8.37
CA HIS A 203 9.01 2.86 9.60
C HIS A 203 7.77 2.00 9.32
N ALA A 204 7.06 2.27 8.22
CA ALA A 204 5.94 1.41 7.80
C ALA A 204 6.42 -0.01 7.47
N LEU A 205 7.55 -0.14 6.77
CA LEU A 205 8.16 -1.45 6.48
C LEU A 205 8.61 -2.17 7.75
N LEU A 206 9.25 -1.47 8.71
CA LEU A 206 9.60 -2.04 10.01
C LEU A 206 8.35 -2.49 10.78
N ASN A 207 7.28 -1.70 10.78
CA ASN A 207 6.02 -2.06 11.42
C ASN A 207 5.40 -3.31 10.80
N LEU A 208 5.41 -3.43 9.46
CA LEU A 208 4.96 -4.65 8.77
C LEU A 208 5.77 -5.87 9.21
N HIS A 209 7.10 -5.75 9.22
CA HIS A 209 7.98 -6.82 9.69
C HIS A 209 7.61 -7.27 11.11
N GLN A 210 7.50 -6.33 12.06
CA GLN A 210 7.15 -6.61 13.45
C GLN A 210 5.72 -7.19 13.60
N THR A 211 4.80 -6.81 12.74
CA THR A 211 3.44 -7.35 12.72
C THR A 211 3.44 -8.80 12.28
N LEU A 212 4.19 -9.13 11.23
CA LEU A 212 4.32 -10.51 10.73
C LEU A 212 4.99 -11.45 11.76
N GLN A 213 5.92 -10.96 12.59
CA GLN A 213 6.48 -11.76 13.69
C GLN A 213 5.41 -12.19 14.72
N LYS A 214 4.29 -11.49 14.81
CA LYS A 214 3.15 -11.80 15.69
C LYS A 214 2.04 -12.60 15.00
N GLN A 215 2.19 -12.88 13.72
CA GLN A 215 1.20 -13.57 12.87
C GLN A 215 1.82 -14.83 12.23
N PRO A 216 2.07 -15.90 13.02
CA PRO A 216 2.80 -17.09 12.55
C PRO A 216 2.07 -17.87 11.44
N GLN A 217 0.78 -17.59 11.19
CA GLN A 217 0.02 -18.14 10.07
C GLN A 217 0.46 -17.58 8.70
N PHE A 218 1.23 -16.48 8.68
CA PHE A 218 1.78 -15.89 7.47
C PHE A 218 3.32 -16.02 7.43
N ALA A 219 3.85 -16.19 6.23
CA ALA A 219 5.29 -16.21 6.04
C ALA A 219 5.92 -14.84 6.40
N PRO A 220 7.14 -14.81 6.98
CA PRO A 220 7.89 -13.56 7.17
C PRO A 220 8.23 -12.91 5.82
N LEU A 221 8.71 -11.66 5.86
CA LEU A 221 9.22 -10.97 4.66
C LEU A 221 10.40 -11.76 4.05
N ALA A 222 10.42 -11.83 2.73
CA ALA A 222 11.43 -12.57 1.98
C ALA A 222 12.14 -11.69 0.93
N ALA A 223 13.32 -12.15 0.49
CA ALA A 223 14.01 -11.54 -0.64
C ALA A 223 13.14 -11.54 -1.90
N GLY A 224 13.17 -10.46 -2.65
CA GLY A 224 12.40 -10.28 -3.89
C GLY A 224 11.01 -9.68 -3.69
N GLU A 225 10.48 -9.64 -2.47
CA GLU A 225 9.14 -9.06 -2.24
C GLU A 225 9.09 -7.56 -2.55
N ILE A 226 7.98 -7.15 -3.16
CA ILE A 226 7.61 -5.76 -3.40
C ILE A 226 6.73 -5.27 -2.24
N ILE A 227 7.06 -4.13 -1.66
CA ILE A 227 6.32 -3.56 -0.54
C ILE A 227 5.82 -2.17 -0.89
N ALA A 228 4.50 -2.00 -0.98
CA ALA A 228 3.83 -0.71 -1.06
C ALA A 228 3.56 -0.20 0.36
N THR A 229 4.03 1.00 0.67
CA THR A 229 4.18 1.45 2.07
C THR A 229 3.03 2.27 2.61
N GLY A 230 2.04 2.57 1.79
CA GLY A 230 0.91 3.43 2.12
C GLY A 230 1.01 4.81 1.48
N THR A 231 -0.13 5.45 1.33
CA THR A 231 -0.23 6.71 0.60
C THR A 231 0.44 7.88 1.33
N LEU A 232 1.14 8.71 0.55
CA LEU A 232 1.71 9.97 1.04
C LEU A 232 0.65 11.08 1.14
N THR A 233 -0.46 10.95 0.38
CA THR A 233 -1.60 11.90 0.39
C THR A 233 -2.85 11.21 0.94
N ASP A 234 -4.02 11.83 0.76
CA ASP A 234 -5.28 11.10 0.86
C ASP A 234 -5.51 10.25 -0.40
N ALA A 235 -6.41 9.26 -0.30
CA ALA A 235 -6.87 8.44 -1.42
C ALA A 235 -7.98 9.19 -2.19
N TYR A 236 -7.75 9.49 -3.47
CA TYR A 236 -8.69 10.30 -4.26
C TYR A 236 -9.45 9.48 -5.29
N PRO A 237 -10.78 9.71 -5.43
CA PRO A 237 -11.58 9.04 -6.44
C PRO A 237 -11.04 9.28 -7.85
N VAL A 238 -10.97 8.21 -8.65
CA VAL A 238 -10.55 8.27 -10.05
C VAL A 238 -11.68 7.91 -11.00
N LYS A 239 -11.62 8.44 -12.21
CA LYS A 239 -12.58 8.18 -13.28
C LYS A 239 -11.88 7.81 -14.57
N PRO A 240 -12.52 7.04 -15.46
CA PRO A 240 -11.98 6.80 -16.80
C PRO A 240 -11.66 8.11 -17.53
N GLY A 241 -10.55 8.12 -18.27
CA GLY A 241 -10.09 9.27 -19.04
C GLY A 241 -9.29 10.32 -18.25
N GLN A 242 -9.12 10.14 -16.95
CA GLN A 242 -8.21 10.98 -16.15
C GLN A 242 -6.76 10.51 -16.29
N THR A 243 -5.85 11.47 -16.31
CA THR A 243 -4.41 11.25 -16.14
C THR A 243 -3.96 11.84 -14.81
N TRP A 244 -3.24 11.06 -14.02
CA TRP A 244 -2.70 11.47 -12.73
C TRP A 244 -1.18 11.52 -12.78
N SER A 245 -0.59 12.49 -12.12
CA SER A 245 0.86 12.73 -12.13
C SER A 245 1.33 13.21 -10.76
N THR A 246 2.55 12.84 -10.42
CA THR A 246 3.23 13.31 -9.21
C THR A 246 4.51 14.06 -9.55
N ALA A 247 4.97 14.89 -8.62
CA ALA A 247 6.33 15.39 -8.59
C ALA A 247 6.85 15.33 -7.16
N PHE A 248 8.04 14.78 -6.99
CA PHE A 248 8.70 14.63 -5.70
C PHE A 248 9.67 15.76 -5.40
N SER A 249 9.87 16.08 -4.12
CA SER A 249 10.90 16.95 -3.62
C SER A 249 11.54 16.34 -2.37
N GLY A 250 12.83 16.61 -2.16
CA GLY A 250 13.58 16.05 -1.04
C GLY A 250 14.07 14.61 -1.24
N VAL A 251 13.68 13.96 -2.32
CA VAL A 251 14.13 12.62 -2.70
C VAL A 251 14.30 12.52 -4.21
N ALA A 252 15.29 11.76 -4.66
CA ALA A 252 15.56 11.57 -6.08
C ALA A 252 14.69 10.46 -6.66
N LEU A 253 13.40 10.73 -6.81
CA LEU A 253 12.44 9.86 -7.48
C LEU A 253 11.79 10.62 -8.63
N PRO A 254 11.69 10.02 -9.81
CA PRO A 254 10.86 10.55 -10.88
C PRO A 254 9.38 10.42 -10.49
N GLY A 255 8.60 11.40 -10.88
CA GLY A 255 7.13 11.38 -10.70
C GLY A 255 6.41 10.90 -11.94
#